data_11fb4493001f3154550ac9f3618067b1
#
_entry.id   11fb4493001f3154550ac9f3618067b1
#
_cell.length_a   1.000
_cell.length_b   1.000
_cell.length_c   1.000
_cell.angle_alpha   90.00
_cell.angle_beta   90.00
_cell.angle_gamma   90.00
#
_symmetry.space_group_name_H-M   'P 1'
#
loop_
_entity.id
_entity.type
_entity.pdbx_description
1 polymer ?
#
loop_
_entity_poly.entity_id
_entity_poly.type
_entity_poly.pdbx_seq_one_letter_code
_entity_poly.pdbx_strand_id
1 'polypeptide(L)'
;MIEVRELTKRYGGVTAVRDLSFTVRPGQVTGFLGPNGAGKSTTMRVILGLHRPSAGAATVNGRPYAAHPDPLRQVGALMEVTPAHGGRTAYQHLLALARTHGIAPARVMEVLEPAGLSSVAGRRVGGFSLGMRRRLGVAAALLGDPSVVIMDEPVNGLDPDGVLWVRTLLRSLADEGRTVLVSSHLMSEMALTARQLVIIGRGRLLAEISVADLIERAGTDAVLVRCPRAAELLQIVVLAYETGIVRRGYGGVT
;
A
#
# COMPACT_ATOMS: atom_id res chain seq x y z
N MET A 1 -13.94 5.61 -1.24
CA MET A 1 -14.13 4.17 -1.52
C MET A 1 -13.44 3.80 -2.83
N ILE A 2 -12.79 2.63 -2.90
CA ILE A 2 -12.24 2.07 -4.14
C ILE A 2 -13.04 0.82 -4.48
N GLU A 3 -13.45 0.66 -5.73
CA GLU A 3 -14.10 -0.56 -6.23
C GLU A 3 -13.33 -1.08 -7.45
N VAL A 4 -13.01 -2.36 -7.41
CA VAL A 4 -12.38 -3.11 -8.50
C VAL A 4 -13.33 -4.22 -8.89
N ARG A 5 -13.69 -4.30 -10.18
CA ARG A 5 -14.67 -5.26 -10.71
C ARG A 5 -14.10 -6.00 -11.90
N GLU A 6 -13.96 -7.32 -11.77
CA GLU A 6 -13.52 -8.25 -12.82
C GLU A 6 -12.24 -7.79 -13.54
N LEU A 7 -11.36 -7.12 -12.79
CA LEU A 7 -10.18 -6.49 -13.34
C LEU A 7 -9.23 -7.51 -13.93
N THR A 8 -8.92 -7.35 -15.20
CA THR A 8 -7.90 -8.13 -15.90
C THR A 8 -6.89 -7.20 -16.54
N LYS A 9 -5.59 -7.48 -16.34
CA LYS A 9 -4.50 -6.76 -17.00
C LYS A 9 -3.50 -7.73 -17.61
N ARG A 10 -3.27 -7.54 -18.92
CA ARG A 10 -2.30 -8.31 -19.71
C ARG A 10 -1.22 -7.38 -20.23
N TYR A 11 0.00 -7.91 -20.33
CA TYR A 11 1.15 -7.29 -20.98
C TYR A 11 1.69 -8.29 -22.00
N GLY A 12 1.40 -8.07 -23.30
CA GLY A 12 1.70 -9.08 -24.31
C GLY A 12 1.03 -10.42 -23.99
N GLY A 13 1.81 -11.48 -23.91
CA GLY A 13 1.34 -12.84 -23.56
C GLY A 13 1.18 -13.10 -22.07
N VAL A 14 1.60 -12.16 -21.18
CA VAL A 14 1.57 -12.37 -19.73
C VAL A 14 0.33 -11.73 -19.11
N THR A 15 -0.45 -12.50 -18.36
CA THR A 15 -1.57 -11.99 -17.57
C THR A 15 -1.09 -11.68 -16.15
N ALA A 16 -0.93 -10.38 -15.84
CA ALA A 16 -0.46 -9.93 -14.53
C ALA A 16 -1.57 -9.90 -13.47
N VAL A 17 -2.81 -9.62 -13.88
CA VAL A 17 -4.02 -9.64 -13.03
C VAL A 17 -5.14 -10.30 -13.82
N ARG A 18 -5.93 -11.16 -13.18
CA ARG A 18 -6.99 -11.91 -13.82
C ARG A 18 -8.24 -11.93 -12.95
N ASP A 19 -9.32 -11.35 -13.46
CA ASP A 19 -10.67 -11.39 -12.89
C ASP A 19 -10.69 -11.03 -11.39
N LEU A 20 -10.03 -9.92 -11.06
CA LEU A 20 -9.87 -9.46 -9.69
C LEU A 20 -11.00 -8.52 -9.31
N SER A 21 -11.76 -8.88 -8.25
CA SER A 21 -12.84 -8.05 -7.72
C SER A 21 -12.68 -7.89 -6.21
N PHE A 22 -12.69 -6.66 -5.71
CA PHE A 22 -12.69 -6.32 -4.28
C PHE A 22 -13.10 -4.88 -4.05
N THR A 23 -13.41 -4.53 -2.78
CA THR A 23 -13.79 -3.19 -2.38
C THR A 23 -12.96 -2.70 -1.20
N VAL A 24 -12.46 -1.45 -1.28
CA VAL A 24 -11.80 -0.77 -0.15
C VAL A 24 -12.73 0.29 0.41
N ARG A 25 -13.13 0.10 1.67
CA ARG A 25 -14.11 0.95 2.35
C ARG A 25 -13.42 2.11 3.09
N PRO A 26 -14.09 3.26 3.26
CA PRO A 26 -13.58 4.35 4.10
C PRO A 26 -13.55 3.97 5.58
N GLY A 27 -12.80 4.74 6.37
CA GLY A 27 -12.73 4.58 7.83
C GLY A 27 -11.90 3.39 8.31
N GLN A 28 -11.15 2.76 7.42
CA GLN A 28 -10.28 1.63 7.77
C GLN A 28 -9.07 1.52 6.85
N VAL A 29 -8.02 0.93 7.38
CA VAL A 29 -6.86 0.52 6.57
C VAL A 29 -7.14 -0.86 5.98
N THR A 30 -7.09 -0.97 4.66
CA THR A 30 -7.13 -2.25 3.92
C THR A 30 -5.74 -2.63 3.46
N GLY A 31 -5.24 -3.77 3.92
CA GLY A 31 -3.98 -4.36 3.49
C GLY A 31 -4.15 -5.13 2.18
N PHE A 32 -3.35 -4.84 1.17
CA PHE A 32 -3.31 -5.55 -0.10
C PHE A 32 -2.08 -6.46 -0.12
N LEU A 33 -2.29 -7.71 0.19
CA LEU A 33 -1.23 -8.69 0.47
C LEU A 33 -0.99 -9.63 -0.70
N GLY A 34 0.24 -10.05 -0.84
CA GLY A 34 0.66 -11.07 -1.79
C GLY A 34 2.16 -11.05 -2.03
N PRO A 35 2.73 -12.14 -2.53
CA PRO A 35 4.16 -12.22 -2.84
C PRO A 35 4.56 -11.21 -3.93
N ASN A 36 5.86 -11.05 -4.13
CA ASN A 36 6.38 -10.26 -5.23
C ASN A 36 5.94 -10.87 -6.56
N GLY A 37 5.48 -10.01 -7.49
CA GLY A 37 4.91 -10.47 -8.76
C GLY A 37 3.45 -10.93 -8.71
N ALA A 38 2.77 -10.88 -7.54
CA ALA A 38 1.35 -11.27 -7.43
C ALA A 38 0.37 -10.33 -8.15
N GLY A 39 0.82 -9.16 -8.61
CA GLY A 39 -0.03 -8.19 -9.32
C GLY A 39 -0.43 -6.96 -8.49
N LYS A 40 0.10 -6.78 -7.26
CA LYS A 40 -0.23 -5.66 -6.35
C LYS A 40 -0.03 -4.30 -7.02
N SER A 41 1.20 -3.97 -7.39
CA SER A 41 1.54 -2.68 -8.01
C SER A 41 0.84 -2.47 -9.36
N THR A 42 0.62 -3.56 -10.12
CA THR A 42 -0.14 -3.50 -11.37
C THR A 42 -1.59 -3.09 -11.11
N THR A 43 -2.25 -3.70 -10.12
CA THR A 43 -3.62 -3.37 -9.73
C THR A 43 -3.72 -1.91 -9.27
N MET A 44 -2.82 -1.46 -8.39
CA MET A 44 -2.78 -0.07 -7.94
C MET A 44 -2.57 0.92 -9.08
N ARG A 45 -1.68 0.62 -10.03
CA ARG A 45 -1.48 1.45 -11.23
C ARG A 45 -2.72 1.54 -12.11
N VAL A 46 -3.52 0.48 -12.19
CA VAL A 46 -4.81 0.51 -12.90
C VAL A 46 -5.83 1.36 -12.14
N ILE A 47 -5.93 1.24 -10.82
CA ILE A 47 -6.82 2.08 -9.98
C ILE A 47 -6.48 3.57 -10.19
N LEU A 48 -5.20 3.91 -10.27
CA LEU A 48 -4.69 5.27 -10.49
C LEU A 48 -4.76 5.73 -11.96
N GLY A 49 -5.29 4.91 -12.87
CA GLY A 49 -5.38 5.25 -14.29
C GLY A 49 -4.04 5.31 -15.03
N LEU A 50 -2.94 4.91 -14.38
CA LEU A 50 -1.61 4.86 -14.99
C LEU A 50 -1.50 3.74 -16.04
N HIS A 51 -2.30 2.69 -15.87
CA HIS A 51 -2.43 1.62 -16.84
C HIS A 51 -3.91 1.37 -17.16
N ARG A 52 -4.24 1.23 -18.45
CA ARG A 52 -5.58 0.82 -18.87
C ARG A 52 -5.79 -0.66 -18.53
N PRO A 53 -6.95 -1.06 -17.99
CA PRO A 53 -7.30 -2.48 -17.85
C PRO A 53 -7.45 -3.15 -19.23
N SER A 54 -7.21 -4.45 -19.30
CA SER A 54 -7.52 -5.26 -20.50
C SER A 54 -8.98 -5.70 -20.50
N ALA A 55 -9.59 -5.87 -19.32
CA ALA A 55 -11.02 -6.08 -19.10
C ALA A 55 -11.36 -5.67 -17.65
N GLY A 56 -12.67 -5.48 -17.39
CA GLY A 56 -13.16 -5.01 -16.10
C GLY A 56 -12.91 -3.53 -15.87
N ALA A 57 -13.06 -3.08 -14.64
CA ALA A 57 -12.94 -1.66 -14.27
C ALA A 57 -12.43 -1.47 -12.84
N ALA A 58 -11.86 -0.28 -12.60
CA ALA A 58 -11.55 0.22 -11.26
C ALA A 58 -12.07 1.66 -11.13
N THR A 59 -12.71 1.96 -10.00
CA THR A 59 -13.24 3.28 -9.70
C THR A 59 -12.79 3.75 -8.32
N VAL A 60 -12.67 5.06 -8.19
CA VAL A 60 -12.45 5.76 -6.93
C VAL A 60 -13.63 6.69 -6.74
N ASN A 61 -14.31 6.60 -5.59
CA ASN A 61 -15.51 7.39 -5.30
C ASN A 61 -16.52 7.36 -6.46
N GLY A 62 -16.75 6.16 -7.03
CA GLY A 62 -17.72 5.91 -8.10
C GLY A 62 -17.31 6.30 -9.51
N ARG A 63 -16.10 6.86 -9.71
CA ARG A 63 -15.62 7.29 -11.05
C ARG A 63 -14.22 6.74 -11.32
N PRO A 64 -13.83 6.46 -12.58
CA PRO A 64 -12.45 6.23 -12.95
C PRO A 64 -11.57 7.41 -12.50
N TYR A 65 -10.36 7.14 -12.04
CA TYR A 65 -9.45 8.18 -11.52
C TYR A 65 -9.26 9.36 -12.52
N ALA A 66 -9.06 9.06 -13.80
CA ALA A 66 -8.85 10.07 -14.84
C ALA A 66 -10.10 10.94 -15.14
N ALA A 67 -11.28 10.55 -14.64
CA ALA A 67 -12.51 11.31 -14.81
C ALA A 67 -12.80 12.30 -13.66
N HIS A 68 -11.93 12.35 -12.65
CA HIS A 68 -12.05 13.33 -11.57
C HIS A 68 -11.51 14.70 -12.03
N PRO A 69 -12.23 15.82 -11.76
CA PRO A 69 -11.76 17.15 -12.10
C PRO A 69 -10.52 17.56 -11.30
N ASP A 70 -10.44 17.15 -10.03
CA ASP A 70 -9.33 17.42 -9.10
C ASP A 70 -8.76 16.11 -8.55
N PRO A 71 -7.99 15.35 -9.35
CA PRO A 71 -7.58 14.00 -8.97
C PRO A 71 -6.71 13.95 -7.72
N LEU A 72 -5.86 14.95 -7.44
CA LEU A 72 -5.03 15.00 -6.21
C LEU A 72 -5.85 15.20 -4.92
N ARG A 73 -7.03 15.82 -5.01
CA ARG A 73 -7.96 15.92 -3.86
C ARG A 73 -8.74 14.62 -3.65
N GLN A 74 -8.78 13.76 -4.66
CA GLN A 74 -9.44 12.46 -4.57
C GLN A 74 -8.48 11.39 -4.08
N VAL A 75 -7.28 11.33 -4.67
CA VAL A 75 -6.32 10.26 -4.37
C VAL A 75 -4.92 10.83 -4.15
N GLY A 76 -4.36 10.51 -3.00
CA GLY A 76 -2.93 10.61 -2.74
C GLY A 76 -2.27 9.24 -2.92
N ALA A 77 -1.21 9.17 -3.71
CA ALA A 77 -0.57 7.90 -4.00
C ALA A 77 0.95 7.95 -3.79
N LEU A 78 1.48 6.91 -3.13
CA LEU A 78 2.90 6.60 -3.06
C LEU A 78 3.12 5.23 -3.72
N MET A 79 3.56 5.22 -4.99
CA MET A 79 3.78 3.97 -5.74
C MET A 79 5.23 3.49 -5.69
N GLU A 80 6.15 4.41 -5.81
CA GLU A 80 7.58 4.19 -5.70
C GLU A 80 8.19 5.45 -5.08
N VAL A 81 9.37 5.32 -4.50
CA VAL A 81 10.10 6.52 -4.07
C VAL A 81 10.53 7.25 -5.34
N THR A 82 9.67 8.15 -5.82
CA THR A 82 9.99 8.97 -6.98
C THR A 82 11.22 9.80 -6.64
N PRO A 83 12.28 9.74 -7.43
CA PRO A 83 13.44 10.59 -7.20
C PRO A 83 13.00 12.04 -7.41
N ALA A 84 12.77 12.75 -6.31
CA ALA A 84 12.67 14.20 -6.36
C ALA A 84 14.00 14.75 -6.90
N HIS A 85 13.95 15.79 -7.73
CA HIS A 85 15.17 16.39 -8.29
C HIS A 85 16.11 16.79 -7.16
N GLY A 86 17.29 16.17 -7.09
CA GLY A 86 18.23 16.29 -5.96
C GLY A 86 18.68 17.72 -5.65
N GLY A 87 18.63 18.61 -6.63
CA GLY A 87 18.97 20.04 -6.47
C GLY A 87 17.88 20.87 -5.80
N ARG A 88 16.62 20.40 -5.71
CA ARG A 88 15.53 21.10 -5.03
C ARG A 88 15.55 20.81 -3.55
N THR A 89 15.10 21.78 -2.75
CA THR A 89 14.80 21.52 -1.32
C THR A 89 13.49 20.76 -1.19
N ALA A 90 13.24 20.12 -0.04
CA ALA A 90 11.98 19.45 0.22
C ALA A 90 10.77 20.39 0.07
N TYR A 91 10.89 21.61 0.60
CA TYR A 91 9.88 22.65 0.45
C TYR A 91 9.65 23.00 -1.03
N GLN A 92 10.73 23.29 -1.79
CA GLN A 92 10.62 23.65 -3.21
C GLN A 92 10.02 22.51 -4.06
N HIS A 93 10.32 21.25 -3.72
CA HIS A 93 9.74 20.11 -4.39
C HIS A 93 8.22 20.06 -4.21
N LEU A 94 7.74 20.13 -2.98
CA LEU A 94 6.30 20.12 -2.69
C LEU A 94 5.60 21.41 -3.17
N LEU A 95 6.25 22.57 -3.08
CA LEU A 95 5.70 23.82 -3.60
C LEU A 95 5.49 23.78 -5.12
N ALA A 96 6.41 23.15 -5.85
CA ALA A 96 6.23 22.96 -7.29
C ALA A 96 4.98 22.09 -7.59
N LEU A 97 4.79 20.99 -6.87
CA LEU A 97 3.60 20.15 -6.98
C LEU A 97 2.33 20.91 -6.56
N ALA A 98 2.37 21.67 -5.47
CA ALA A 98 1.23 22.46 -5.02
C ALA A 98 0.78 23.47 -6.07
N ARG A 99 1.73 24.21 -6.67
CA ARG A 99 1.44 25.22 -7.70
C ARG A 99 0.83 24.65 -8.98
N THR A 100 1.26 23.46 -9.42
CA THR A 100 0.69 22.81 -10.62
C THR A 100 -0.75 22.39 -10.44
N HIS A 101 -1.26 22.33 -9.19
CA HIS A 101 -2.61 21.88 -8.86
C HIS A 101 -3.42 22.93 -8.10
N GLY A 102 -2.98 24.20 -8.09
CA GLY A 102 -3.71 25.28 -7.40
C GLY A 102 -3.83 25.12 -5.90
N ILE A 103 -2.90 24.38 -5.27
CA ILE A 103 -2.86 24.18 -3.81
C ILE A 103 -2.09 25.34 -3.17
N ALA A 104 -2.62 25.89 -2.07
CA ALA A 104 -2.01 27.00 -1.36
C ALA A 104 -0.61 26.65 -0.82
N PRO A 105 0.38 27.56 -0.91
CA PRO A 105 1.75 27.32 -0.41
C PRO A 105 1.83 26.94 1.08
N ALA A 106 0.90 27.42 1.90
CA ALA A 106 0.82 27.08 3.33
C ALA A 106 0.69 25.56 3.55
N ARG A 107 -0.04 24.86 2.66
CA ARG A 107 -0.23 23.41 2.74
C ARG A 107 1.08 22.62 2.71
N VAL A 108 2.13 23.17 2.11
CA VAL A 108 3.45 22.52 2.05
C VAL A 108 4.01 22.26 3.44
N MET A 109 3.94 23.23 4.33
CA MET A 109 4.43 23.06 5.71
C MET A 109 3.52 22.13 6.51
N GLU A 110 2.19 22.22 6.30
CA GLU A 110 1.22 21.37 6.97
C GLU A 110 1.43 19.85 6.67
N VAL A 111 1.94 19.49 5.49
CA VAL A 111 2.25 18.09 5.17
C VAL A 111 3.68 17.69 5.53
N LEU A 112 4.62 18.65 5.60
CA LEU A 112 5.99 18.37 6.04
C LEU A 112 6.06 18.10 7.55
N GLU A 113 5.20 18.73 8.34
CA GLU A 113 5.18 18.59 9.79
C GLU A 113 4.86 17.15 10.23
N PRO A 114 3.73 16.52 9.87
CA PRO A 114 3.45 15.13 10.23
C PRO A 114 4.41 14.13 9.59
N ALA A 115 5.09 14.51 8.49
CA ALA A 115 6.17 13.72 7.91
C ALA A 115 7.50 13.82 8.69
N GLY A 116 7.60 14.70 9.71
CA GLY A 116 8.82 14.93 10.47
C GLY A 116 9.95 15.58 9.66
N LEU A 117 9.59 16.39 8.65
CA LEU A 117 10.55 17.01 7.74
C LEU A 117 10.62 18.55 7.86
N SER A 118 9.86 19.16 8.78
CA SER A 118 9.82 20.61 8.94
C SER A 118 11.18 21.23 9.20
N SER A 119 12.00 20.65 10.07
CA SER A 119 13.35 21.15 10.41
C SER A 119 14.35 21.06 9.25
N VAL A 120 14.06 20.23 8.24
CA VAL A 120 14.92 19.99 7.08
C VAL A 120 14.26 20.43 5.76
N ALA A 121 13.15 21.16 5.83
CA ALA A 121 12.40 21.64 4.67
C ALA A 121 13.27 22.44 3.67
N GLY A 122 14.25 23.19 4.17
CA GLY A 122 15.23 23.96 3.38
C GLY A 122 16.43 23.14 2.85
N ARG A 123 16.60 21.86 3.25
CA ARG A 123 17.71 21.03 2.77
C ARG A 123 17.40 20.44 1.39
N ARG A 124 18.44 20.30 0.56
CA ARG A 124 18.33 19.66 -0.76
C ARG A 124 18.04 18.18 -0.62
N VAL A 125 17.09 17.67 -1.40
CA VAL A 125 16.63 16.26 -1.37
C VAL A 125 17.75 15.30 -1.77
N GLY A 126 18.74 15.73 -2.55
CA GLY A 126 19.90 14.92 -2.88
C GLY A 126 20.68 14.39 -1.67
N GLY A 127 20.67 15.15 -0.55
CA GLY A 127 21.29 14.75 0.71
C GLY A 127 20.36 14.00 1.70
N PHE A 128 19.16 13.61 1.27
CA PHE A 128 18.22 12.89 2.14
C PHE A 128 18.56 11.40 2.21
N SER A 129 18.39 10.79 3.40
CA SER A 129 18.38 9.35 3.56
C SER A 129 17.20 8.72 2.80
N LEU A 130 17.21 7.41 2.62
CA LEU A 130 16.09 6.68 2.01
C LEU A 130 14.79 6.92 2.78
N GLY A 131 14.84 6.86 4.12
CA GLY A 131 13.69 7.12 4.99
C GLY A 131 13.16 8.56 4.83
N MET A 132 14.04 9.57 4.78
CA MET A 132 13.63 10.95 4.55
C MET A 132 12.98 11.15 3.17
N ARG A 133 13.49 10.51 2.13
CA ARG A 133 12.87 10.55 0.79
C ARG A 133 11.49 9.89 0.79
N ARG A 134 11.33 8.79 1.50
CA ARG A 134 10.03 8.13 1.64
C ARG A 134 9.03 8.98 2.40
N ARG A 135 9.44 9.61 3.51
CA ARG A 135 8.63 10.59 4.24
C ARG A 135 8.22 11.77 3.35
N LEU A 136 9.11 12.27 2.50
CA LEU A 136 8.79 13.30 1.52
C LEU A 136 7.78 12.81 0.48
N GLY A 137 7.88 11.57 0.01
CA GLY A 137 6.91 10.95 -0.89
C GLY A 137 5.52 10.83 -0.25
N VAL A 138 5.44 10.46 1.03
CA VAL A 138 4.19 10.45 1.80
C VAL A 138 3.62 11.86 1.92
N ALA A 139 4.44 12.87 2.25
CA ALA A 139 4.01 14.28 2.30
C ALA A 139 3.46 14.75 0.94
N ALA A 140 4.10 14.35 -0.17
CA ALA A 140 3.61 14.64 -1.51
C ALA A 140 2.25 13.97 -1.80
N ALA A 141 2.06 12.73 -1.38
CA ALA A 141 0.79 12.03 -1.52
C ALA A 141 -0.34 12.71 -0.73
N LEU A 142 -0.04 13.33 0.41
CA LEU A 142 -1.03 14.00 1.26
C LEU A 142 -1.25 15.49 0.91
N LEU A 143 -0.52 16.03 -0.06
CA LEU A 143 -0.52 17.45 -0.38
C LEU A 143 -1.91 17.98 -0.78
N GLY A 144 -2.67 17.20 -1.56
CA GLY A 144 -4.03 17.56 -2.02
C GLY A 144 -5.13 17.33 -0.99
N ASP A 145 -4.80 16.91 0.24
CA ASP A 145 -5.78 16.50 1.26
C ASP A 145 -6.75 15.42 0.76
N PRO A 146 -6.24 14.29 0.24
CA PRO A 146 -7.04 13.32 -0.48
C PRO A 146 -7.97 12.53 0.42
N SER A 147 -9.18 12.21 -0.08
CA SER A 147 -10.13 11.31 0.60
C SER A 147 -9.75 9.84 0.48
N VAL A 148 -8.88 9.49 -0.45
CA VAL A 148 -8.36 8.14 -0.70
C VAL A 148 -6.84 8.17 -0.71
N VAL A 149 -6.20 7.25 0.03
CA VAL A 149 -4.75 7.13 0.11
C VAL A 149 -4.33 5.72 -0.34
N ILE A 150 -3.41 5.65 -1.30
CA ILE A 150 -2.87 4.40 -1.84
C ILE A 150 -1.36 4.40 -1.66
N MET A 151 -0.82 3.40 -0.95
CA MET A 151 0.63 3.29 -0.72
C MET A 151 1.14 1.90 -1.07
N ASP A 152 2.10 1.84 -1.99
CA ASP A 152 2.75 0.60 -2.41
C ASP A 152 4.02 0.38 -1.60
N GLU A 153 4.04 -0.66 -0.75
CA GLU A 153 5.16 -1.07 0.12
C GLU A 153 5.75 0.11 0.92
N PRO A 154 4.95 0.91 1.68
CA PRO A 154 5.42 2.17 2.26
C PRO A 154 6.49 2.01 3.35
N VAL A 155 6.60 0.83 3.96
CA VAL A 155 7.53 0.56 5.06
C VAL A 155 8.88 -0.01 4.60
N ASN A 156 9.00 -0.40 3.32
CA ASN A 156 10.24 -1.01 2.82
C ASN A 156 11.43 -0.07 2.96
N GLY A 157 12.49 -0.56 3.61
CA GLY A 157 13.74 0.19 3.81
C GLY A 157 13.66 1.30 4.84
N LEU A 158 12.64 1.31 5.68
CA LEU A 158 12.56 2.14 6.88
C LEU A 158 13.16 1.40 8.09
N ASP A 159 13.68 2.19 9.02
CA ASP A 159 14.02 1.74 10.36
C ASP A 159 12.75 1.47 11.21
N PRO A 160 12.86 0.84 12.37
CA PRO A 160 11.70 0.53 13.22
C PRO A 160 10.85 1.75 13.57
N ASP A 161 11.47 2.91 13.81
CA ASP A 161 10.78 4.16 14.12
C ASP A 161 9.99 4.67 12.89
N GLY A 162 10.57 4.54 11.70
CA GLY A 162 9.91 4.86 10.44
C GLY A 162 8.72 3.95 10.16
N VAL A 163 8.83 2.64 10.45
CA VAL A 163 7.71 1.69 10.34
C VAL A 163 6.58 2.07 11.29
N LEU A 164 6.91 2.36 12.56
CA LEU A 164 5.92 2.78 13.55
C LEU A 164 5.22 4.10 13.12
N TRP A 165 5.99 5.06 12.61
CA TRP A 165 5.46 6.32 12.10
C TRP A 165 4.46 6.09 10.94
N VAL A 166 4.82 5.28 9.92
CA VAL A 166 3.90 4.97 8.80
C VAL A 166 2.63 4.32 9.31
N ARG A 167 2.74 3.34 10.22
CA ARG A 167 1.59 2.66 10.81
C ARG A 167 0.64 3.63 11.53
N THR A 168 1.19 4.48 12.37
CA THR A 168 0.42 5.51 13.10
C THR A 168 -0.28 6.45 12.13
N LEU A 169 0.43 6.93 11.11
CA LEU A 169 -0.13 7.80 10.09
C LEU A 169 -1.29 7.13 9.32
N LEU A 170 -1.12 5.89 8.85
CA LEU A 170 -2.16 5.18 8.11
C LEU A 170 -3.43 4.98 8.94
N ARG A 171 -3.28 4.70 10.24
CA ARG A 171 -4.41 4.57 11.16
C ARG A 171 -5.10 5.91 11.39
N SER A 172 -4.35 6.98 11.66
CA SER A 172 -4.90 8.32 11.82
C SER A 172 -5.72 8.75 10.59
N LEU A 173 -5.20 8.55 9.38
CA LEU A 173 -5.92 8.84 8.13
C LEU A 173 -7.22 8.03 8.01
N ALA A 174 -7.21 6.77 8.42
CA ALA A 174 -8.42 5.94 8.43
C ALA A 174 -9.42 6.41 9.50
N ASP A 175 -8.96 6.76 10.69
CA ASP A 175 -9.80 7.27 11.79
C ASP A 175 -10.45 8.63 11.43
N GLU A 176 -9.81 9.43 10.55
CA GLU A 176 -10.39 10.63 9.91
C GLU A 176 -11.48 10.28 8.87
N GLY A 177 -11.78 9.01 8.64
CA GLY A 177 -12.77 8.55 7.67
C GLY A 177 -12.24 8.36 6.25
N ARG A 178 -10.93 8.52 5.99
CA ARG A 178 -10.36 8.32 4.66
C ARG A 178 -10.34 6.84 4.28
N THR A 179 -10.31 6.59 2.98
CA THR A 179 -10.10 5.24 2.42
C THR A 179 -8.61 4.99 2.28
N VAL A 180 -8.07 3.99 2.95
CA VAL A 180 -6.64 3.69 2.95
C VAL A 180 -6.39 2.30 2.38
N LEU A 181 -5.62 2.22 1.28
CA LEU A 181 -5.16 0.98 0.65
C LEU A 181 -3.63 0.92 0.73
N VAL A 182 -3.09 -0.08 1.38
CA VAL A 182 -1.65 -0.25 1.54
C VAL A 182 -1.22 -1.65 1.11
N SER A 183 -0.21 -1.75 0.23
CA SER A 183 0.36 -3.05 -0.12
C SER A 183 1.48 -3.45 0.83
N SER A 184 1.59 -4.74 1.06
CA SER A 184 2.76 -5.38 1.68
C SER A 184 2.90 -6.83 1.19
N HIS A 185 4.09 -7.38 1.31
CA HIS A 185 4.34 -8.81 1.18
C HIS A 185 4.49 -9.47 2.55
N LEU A 186 4.46 -8.70 3.66
CA LEU A 186 4.62 -9.19 5.02
C LEU A 186 3.28 -9.16 5.78
N MET A 187 2.78 -10.35 6.11
CA MET A 187 1.55 -10.53 6.88
C MET A 187 1.63 -9.90 8.26
N SER A 188 2.78 -10.03 8.95
CA SER A 188 3.00 -9.49 10.29
C SER A 188 2.86 -7.97 10.36
N GLU A 189 3.27 -7.23 9.33
CA GLU A 189 3.09 -5.78 9.26
C GLU A 189 1.62 -5.41 9.10
N MET A 190 0.92 -6.14 8.25
CA MET A 190 -0.49 -5.87 7.99
C MET A 190 -1.40 -6.25 9.16
N ALA A 191 -1.09 -7.33 9.86
CA ALA A 191 -1.81 -7.70 11.09
C ALA A 191 -1.78 -6.59 12.16
N LEU A 192 -0.70 -5.81 12.19
CA LEU A 192 -0.55 -4.68 13.11
C LEU A 192 -1.09 -3.35 12.56
N THR A 193 -1.49 -3.25 11.31
CA THR A 193 -1.84 -1.96 10.66
C THR A 193 -3.25 -1.95 10.10
N ALA A 194 -3.63 -3.01 9.41
CA ALA A 194 -4.90 -3.10 8.69
C ALA A 194 -6.04 -3.66 9.56
N ARG A 195 -7.28 -3.35 9.20
CA ARG A 195 -8.49 -4.04 9.70
C ARG A 195 -9.00 -5.08 8.73
N GLN A 196 -8.83 -4.83 7.44
CA GLN A 196 -9.28 -5.70 6.35
C GLN A 196 -8.09 -6.09 5.48
N LEU A 197 -8.09 -7.30 4.96
CA LEU A 197 -7.07 -7.83 4.07
C LEU A 197 -7.71 -8.27 2.76
N VAL A 198 -7.06 -7.91 1.67
CA VAL A 198 -7.29 -8.44 0.32
C VAL A 198 -6.01 -9.19 -0.06
N ILE A 199 -6.09 -10.50 -0.11
CA ILE A 199 -4.93 -11.38 -0.37
C ILE A 199 -4.98 -11.84 -1.81
N ILE A 200 -3.90 -11.60 -2.54
CA ILE A 200 -3.78 -12.01 -3.94
C ILE A 200 -2.58 -12.92 -4.18
N GLY A 201 -2.73 -13.82 -5.14
CA GLY A 201 -1.66 -14.70 -5.62
C GLY A 201 -1.79 -14.96 -7.11
N ARG A 202 -0.68 -14.89 -7.85
CA ARG A 202 -0.65 -15.12 -9.30
C ARG A 202 -1.73 -14.34 -10.07
N GLY A 203 -1.96 -13.10 -9.67
CA GLY A 203 -2.92 -12.18 -10.28
C GLY A 203 -4.39 -12.43 -9.94
N ARG A 204 -4.72 -13.31 -8.99
CA ARG A 204 -6.09 -13.66 -8.61
C ARG A 204 -6.34 -13.34 -7.13
N LEU A 205 -7.61 -13.05 -6.79
CA LEU A 205 -8.05 -12.98 -5.41
C LEU A 205 -7.97 -14.38 -4.76
N LEU A 206 -7.30 -14.45 -3.62
CA LEU A 206 -7.25 -15.65 -2.79
C LEU A 206 -8.21 -15.57 -1.61
N ALA A 207 -8.26 -14.39 -0.96
CA ALA A 207 -9.16 -14.13 0.16
C ALA A 207 -9.44 -12.63 0.32
N GLU A 208 -10.63 -12.30 0.81
CA GLU A 208 -10.98 -11.03 1.41
C GLU A 208 -11.48 -11.32 2.82
N ILE A 209 -10.75 -10.86 3.84
CA ILE A 209 -10.96 -11.29 5.23
C ILE A 209 -10.57 -10.19 6.20
N SER A 210 -11.24 -10.10 7.35
CA SER A 210 -10.77 -9.23 8.44
C SER A 210 -9.52 -9.81 9.11
N VAL A 211 -8.68 -8.94 9.66
CA VAL A 211 -7.51 -9.38 10.45
C VAL A 211 -7.97 -10.20 11.66
N ALA A 212 -9.09 -9.83 12.30
CA ALA A 212 -9.63 -10.56 13.44
C ALA A 212 -10.02 -12.01 13.06
N ASP A 213 -10.79 -12.18 11.96
CA ASP A 213 -11.18 -13.52 11.49
C ASP A 213 -9.97 -14.36 11.04
N LEU A 214 -8.94 -13.69 10.47
CA LEU A 214 -7.73 -14.39 10.08
C LEU A 214 -6.96 -14.91 11.30
N ILE A 215 -6.83 -14.09 12.36
CA ILE A 215 -6.17 -14.49 13.62
C ILE A 215 -6.96 -15.63 14.30
N GLU A 216 -8.28 -15.53 14.33
CA GLU A 216 -9.14 -16.58 14.90
C GLU A 216 -8.96 -17.91 14.16
N ARG A 217 -8.97 -17.89 12.83
CA ARG A 217 -8.74 -19.10 12.01
C ARG A 217 -7.33 -19.66 12.15
N ALA A 218 -6.31 -18.80 12.28
CA ALA A 218 -4.93 -19.23 12.49
C ALA A 218 -4.70 -19.80 13.90
N GLY A 219 -5.43 -19.33 14.90
CA GLY A 219 -5.32 -19.79 16.28
C GLY A 219 -5.79 -21.24 16.51
N THR A 220 -6.60 -21.79 15.62
CA THR A 220 -7.12 -23.16 15.71
C THR A 220 -6.16 -24.22 15.16
N ASP A 221 -5.19 -23.84 14.32
CA ASP A 221 -4.26 -24.77 13.64
C ASP A 221 -2.77 -24.38 13.84
N ALA A 222 -2.44 -23.67 14.91
CA ALA A 222 -1.08 -23.20 15.14
C ALA A 222 -0.16 -24.31 15.65
N VAL A 223 0.85 -24.67 14.88
CA VAL A 223 1.99 -25.48 15.36
C VAL A 223 3.09 -24.55 15.82
N LEU A 224 3.42 -24.58 17.13
CA LEU A 224 4.53 -23.82 17.70
C LEU A 224 5.85 -24.52 17.39
N VAL A 225 6.59 -24.05 16.41
CA VAL A 225 7.92 -24.56 16.10
C VAL A 225 8.98 -23.63 16.72
N ARG A 226 9.73 -24.14 17.71
CA ARG A 226 10.91 -23.43 18.25
C ARG A 226 12.13 -23.81 17.41
N CYS A 227 12.67 -22.85 16.67
CA CYS A 227 13.84 -23.04 15.83
C CYS A 227 14.82 -21.89 16.05
N PRO A 228 16.15 -22.16 16.20
CA PRO A 228 17.18 -21.13 16.32
C PRO A 228 17.25 -20.18 15.10
N ARG A 229 16.74 -20.60 13.94
CA ARG A 229 16.69 -19.84 12.70
C ARG A 229 15.23 -19.66 12.21
N ALA A 230 14.39 -19.10 13.09
CA ALA A 230 12.96 -18.95 12.84
C ALA A 230 12.63 -18.17 11.56
N ALA A 231 13.45 -17.18 11.19
CA ALA A 231 13.26 -16.38 9.97
C ALA A 231 13.45 -17.20 8.69
N GLU A 232 14.46 -18.09 8.68
CA GLU A 232 14.71 -18.99 7.52
C GLU A 232 13.62 -20.07 7.43
N LEU A 233 13.18 -20.61 8.57
CA LEU A 233 12.09 -21.56 8.62
C LEU A 233 10.78 -20.96 8.09
N LEU A 234 10.49 -19.73 8.45
CA LEU A 234 9.30 -19.01 8.01
C LEU A 234 9.30 -18.84 6.47
N GLN A 235 10.45 -18.51 5.87
CA GLN A 235 10.59 -18.43 4.42
C GLN A 235 10.39 -19.79 3.75
N ILE A 236 10.93 -20.86 4.33
CA ILE A 236 10.78 -22.22 3.82
C ILE A 236 9.31 -22.67 3.91
N VAL A 237 8.62 -22.40 5.02
CA VAL A 237 7.22 -22.76 5.22
C VAL A 237 6.32 -21.98 4.24
N VAL A 238 6.56 -20.69 4.06
CA VAL A 238 5.82 -19.87 3.07
C VAL A 238 6.07 -20.39 1.65
N LEU A 239 7.32 -20.66 1.30
CA LEU A 239 7.68 -21.22 -0.01
C LEU A 239 7.08 -22.61 -0.24
N ALA A 240 7.12 -23.48 0.77
CA ALA A 240 6.56 -24.82 0.72
C ALA A 240 5.03 -24.79 0.58
N TYR A 241 4.35 -23.81 1.19
CA TYR A 241 2.91 -23.62 1.03
C TYR A 241 2.56 -23.07 -0.37
N GLU A 242 3.35 -22.13 -0.88
CA GLU A 242 3.20 -21.57 -2.23
C GLU A 242 3.46 -22.59 -3.34
N THR A 243 4.40 -23.50 -3.12
CA THR A 243 4.77 -24.56 -4.09
C THR A 243 3.86 -25.80 -4.01
N GLY A 244 2.94 -25.86 -3.03
CA GLY A 244 2.04 -27.00 -2.83
C GLY A 244 2.72 -28.26 -2.27
N ILE A 245 3.96 -28.13 -1.76
CA ILE A 245 4.71 -29.23 -1.12
C ILE A 245 4.09 -29.55 0.25
N VAL A 246 3.54 -28.52 0.95
CA VAL A 246 2.77 -28.71 2.19
C VAL A 246 1.29 -28.63 1.84
N ARG A 247 0.60 -29.77 1.86
CA ARG A 247 -0.86 -29.84 1.80
C ARG A 247 -1.39 -29.91 3.23
N ARG A 248 -2.54 -29.27 3.51
CA ARG A 248 -3.31 -29.53 4.73
C ARG A 248 -3.57 -31.04 4.82
N GLY A 249 -2.88 -31.72 5.67
CA GLY A 249 -3.21 -33.08 6.08
C GLY A 249 -4.37 -33.00 7.07
N TYR A 250 -5.59 -33.27 6.64
CA TYR A 250 -6.62 -33.76 7.54
C TYR A 250 -6.20 -35.19 7.92
N GLY A 251 -5.48 -35.33 9.01
CA GLY A 251 -5.07 -36.59 9.54
C GLY A 251 -5.27 -36.56 11.05
N GLY A 252 -6.38 -37.14 11.52
CA GLY A 252 -6.54 -37.45 12.93
C GLY A 252 -5.38 -38.35 13.35
N VAL A 253 -4.68 -37.98 14.43
CA VAL A 253 -3.75 -38.85 15.12
C VAL A 253 -4.54 -39.59 16.18
N THR A 254 -4.62 -40.89 16.02
CA THR A 254 -4.93 -41.80 17.13
C THR A 254 -3.74 -41.91 18.06
#